data_bfa97ed5296d4443d7349407029f38ee
#
_entry.id   bfa97ed5296d4443d7349407029f38ee
#
_cell.length_a   1.000
_cell.length_b   1.000
_cell.length_c   1.000
_cell.angle_alpha   90.00
_cell.angle_beta   90.00
_cell.angle_gamma   90.00
#
_symmetry.space_group_name_H-M   'P 1'
#
loop_
_entity.id
_entity.type
_entity.pdbx_description
1 polymer ?
#
loop_
_entity_poly.entity_id
_entity_poly.type
_entity_poly.pdbx_seq_one_letter_code
_entity_poly.pdbx_strand_id
1 'polypeptide(L)'
;MSTPDTIERDIRINAPVERVWSLVSEPGWWINEGTVRPHEIEQRDGFVVVTDEKWGDFRIEVVESTPHERVVFRWLVSGEDEGADHTNAEGLIPTLVTFTLEAVDGGTLVRVVESGLAGADVTDEVRTRAYDDNVEGWETELAAAKSHVESGA
;
A
#
# COMPACT_ATOMS: atom_id res chain seq x y z
N MET A 1 -9.80 -0.34 24.49
CA MET A 1 -9.91 0.66 23.40
C MET A 1 -9.97 -0.05 22.08
N SER A 2 -10.83 0.43 21.20
CA SER A 2 -10.94 -0.16 19.87
C SER A 2 -9.79 0.32 18.96
N THR A 3 -9.41 -0.53 18.01
CA THR A 3 -8.43 -0.19 17.00
C THR A 3 -8.96 0.93 16.11
N PRO A 4 -8.15 1.96 15.80
CA PRO A 4 -8.58 2.98 14.84
C PRO A 4 -8.88 2.36 13.47
N ASP A 5 -9.79 2.98 12.74
CA ASP A 5 -10.16 2.54 11.39
C ASP A 5 -9.15 2.96 10.33
N THR A 6 -8.45 4.05 10.56
CA THR A 6 -7.66 4.73 9.52
C THR A 6 -6.23 4.96 9.95
N ILE A 7 -5.31 4.70 9.03
CA ILE A 7 -3.89 5.07 9.15
C ILE A 7 -3.62 6.15 8.12
N GLU A 8 -2.97 7.23 8.54
CA GLU A 8 -2.61 8.33 7.65
C GLU A 8 -1.14 8.69 7.85
N ARG A 9 -0.37 8.69 6.77
CA ARG A 9 1.05 9.07 6.77
C ARG A 9 1.36 9.83 5.49
N ASP A 10 2.42 10.62 5.51
CA ASP A 10 2.89 11.31 4.32
C ASP A 10 4.40 11.38 4.27
N ILE A 11 4.93 11.67 3.09
CA ILE A 11 6.35 11.89 2.87
C ILE A 11 6.54 12.84 1.69
N ARG A 12 7.59 13.66 1.78
CA ARG A 12 8.01 14.50 0.67
C ARG A 12 9.12 13.79 -0.10
N ILE A 13 8.94 13.69 -1.41
CA ILE A 13 9.92 13.09 -2.31
C ILE A 13 10.45 14.18 -3.23
N ASN A 14 11.78 14.32 -3.32
CA ASN A 14 12.43 15.35 -4.13
C ASN A 14 12.50 14.91 -5.59
N ALA A 15 11.36 14.83 -6.23
CA ALA A 15 11.22 14.44 -7.64
C ALA A 15 9.92 15.00 -8.19
N PRO A 16 9.82 15.19 -9.52
CA PRO A 16 8.57 15.67 -10.11
C PRO A 16 7.45 14.67 -9.97
N VAL A 17 6.21 15.17 -9.98
CA VAL A 17 5.01 14.36 -9.74
C VAL A 17 4.89 13.21 -10.74
N GLU A 18 5.31 13.38 -11.98
CA GLU A 18 5.25 12.34 -13.01
C GLU A 18 6.11 11.13 -12.64
N ARG A 19 7.27 11.36 -12.08
CA ARG A 19 8.17 10.28 -11.65
C ARG A 19 7.63 9.55 -10.44
N VAL A 20 7.10 10.30 -9.48
CA VAL A 20 6.50 9.73 -8.28
C VAL A 20 5.27 8.92 -8.66
N TRP A 21 4.45 9.43 -9.58
CA TRP A 21 3.26 8.74 -10.08
C TRP A 21 3.61 7.40 -10.73
N SER A 22 4.71 7.33 -11.47
CA SER A 22 5.14 6.08 -12.12
C SER A 22 5.31 4.94 -11.13
N LEU A 23 5.75 5.23 -9.92
CA LEU A 23 5.85 4.22 -8.87
C LEU A 23 4.50 4.02 -8.16
N VAL A 24 3.92 5.11 -7.67
CA VAL A 24 2.75 5.07 -6.76
C VAL A 24 1.52 4.49 -7.44
N SER A 25 1.40 4.63 -8.76
CA SER A 25 0.26 4.09 -9.51
C SER A 25 0.37 2.58 -9.77
N GLU A 26 1.51 1.97 -9.48
CA GLU A 26 1.69 0.53 -9.69
C GLU A 26 1.05 -0.25 -8.54
N PRO A 27 0.10 -1.16 -8.84
CA PRO A 27 -0.52 -1.97 -7.78
C PRO A 27 0.53 -2.77 -7.03
N GLY A 28 0.48 -2.70 -5.69
CA GLY A 28 1.37 -3.49 -4.85
C GLY A 28 2.80 -2.98 -4.74
N TRP A 29 3.10 -1.77 -5.21
CA TRP A 29 4.46 -1.24 -5.14
C TRP A 29 5.01 -1.20 -3.70
N TRP A 30 4.12 -1.16 -2.72
CA TRP A 30 4.50 -1.06 -1.30
C TRP A 30 4.79 -2.42 -0.64
N ILE A 31 4.63 -3.52 -1.37
CA ILE A 31 4.85 -4.87 -0.83
C ILE A 31 6.35 -5.19 -0.92
N ASN A 32 7.10 -4.77 0.09
CA ASN A 32 8.57 -4.85 0.10
C ASN A 32 9.07 -5.12 1.53
N GLU A 33 10.36 -4.90 1.72
CA GLU A 33 11.02 -4.93 3.04
C GLU A 33 11.96 -3.74 3.18
N GLY A 34 11.42 -2.53 2.98
CA GLY A 34 12.21 -1.31 3.12
C GLY A 34 13.01 -0.90 1.88
N THR A 35 12.91 -1.68 0.81
CA THR A 35 13.51 -1.34 -0.50
C THR A 35 12.52 -1.73 -1.57
N VAL A 36 12.22 -0.80 -2.48
CA VAL A 36 11.30 -1.07 -3.58
C VAL A 36 11.90 -2.14 -4.48
N ARG A 37 11.15 -3.19 -4.72
CA ARG A 37 11.59 -4.31 -5.57
C ARG A 37 10.51 -4.65 -6.59
N PRO A 38 10.90 -5.28 -7.72
CA PRO A 38 9.94 -5.63 -8.76
C PRO A 38 9.04 -6.78 -8.30
N HIS A 39 7.82 -6.81 -8.84
CA HIS A 39 6.86 -7.87 -8.59
C HIS A 39 6.31 -8.40 -9.90
N GLU A 40 5.90 -9.67 -9.89
CA GLU A 40 5.11 -10.20 -10.99
C GLU A 40 3.68 -9.76 -10.78
N ILE A 41 3.08 -9.20 -11.83
CA ILE A 41 1.69 -8.73 -11.79
C ILE A 41 0.92 -9.48 -12.87
N GLU A 42 -0.09 -10.24 -12.45
CA GLU A 42 -0.94 -10.99 -13.36
C GLU A 42 -2.31 -10.36 -13.42
N GLN A 43 -2.77 -10.02 -14.62
CA GLN A 43 -4.10 -9.46 -14.82
C GLN A 43 -5.15 -10.54 -14.69
N ARG A 44 -6.19 -10.25 -13.92
CA ARG A 44 -7.37 -11.08 -13.80
C ARG A 44 -8.60 -10.24 -14.19
N ASP A 45 -9.76 -10.85 -14.14
CA ASP A 45 -11.01 -10.14 -14.42
C ASP A 45 -11.39 -9.28 -13.23
N GLY A 46 -11.17 -7.97 -13.34
CA GLY A 46 -11.52 -6.99 -12.31
C GLY A 46 -10.48 -6.74 -11.23
N PHE A 47 -9.33 -7.43 -11.29
CA PHE A 47 -8.26 -7.24 -10.31
C PHE A 47 -6.92 -7.72 -10.86
N VAL A 48 -5.85 -7.48 -10.11
CA VAL A 48 -4.53 -8.03 -10.41
C VAL A 48 -4.05 -8.88 -9.25
N VAL A 49 -3.19 -9.87 -9.52
CA VAL A 49 -2.48 -10.62 -8.49
C VAL A 49 -1.03 -10.19 -8.54
N VAL A 50 -0.56 -9.64 -7.43
CA VAL A 50 0.82 -9.19 -7.27
C VAL A 50 1.56 -10.21 -6.43
N THR A 51 2.64 -10.76 -6.98
CA THR A 51 3.43 -11.78 -6.30
C THR A 51 4.73 -11.20 -5.77
N ASP A 52 4.92 -11.29 -4.46
CA ASP A 52 6.15 -10.89 -3.79
C ASP A 52 6.94 -12.14 -3.42
N GLU A 53 8.26 -12.10 -3.59
CA GLU A 53 9.12 -13.26 -3.31
C GLU A 53 9.11 -13.73 -1.86
N LYS A 54 8.82 -12.82 -0.93
CA LYS A 54 8.76 -13.14 0.50
C LYS A 54 7.33 -13.26 1.03
N TRP A 55 6.48 -12.30 0.65
CA TRP A 55 5.15 -12.16 1.25
C TRP A 55 4.05 -12.95 0.54
N GLY A 56 4.33 -13.46 -0.67
CA GLY A 56 3.36 -14.28 -1.41
C GLY A 56 2.47 -13.46 -2.35
N ASP A 57 1.30 -14.01 -2.65
CA ASP A 57 0.37 -13.45 -3.62
C ASP A 57 -0.65 -12.52 -2.97
N PHE A 58 -0.89 -11.37 -3.61
CA PHE A 58 -1.86 -10.37 -3.13
C PHE A 58 -2.84 -10.04 -4.24
N ARG A 59 -4.12 -10.09 -3.93
CA ARG A 59 -5.17 -9.61 -4.82
C ARG A 59 -5.36 -8.13 -4.58
N ILE A 60 -5.23 -7.33 -5.64
CA ILE A 60 -5.35 -5.87 -5.57
C ILE A 60 -6.30 -5.38 -6.65
N GLU A 61 -7.26 -4.55 -6.28
CA GLU A 61 -8.17 -3.90 -7.21
C GLU A 61 -7.79 -2.44 -7.32
N VAL A 62 -7.74 -1.91 -8.56
CA VAL A 62 -7.62 -0.47 -8.78
C VAL A 62 -9.04 0.09 -8.78
N VAL A 63 -9.40 0.79 -7.70
CA VAL A 63 -10.75 1.33 -7.53
C VAL A 63 -10.90 2.65 -8.27
N GLU A 64 -9.86 3.48 -8.24
CA GLU A 64 -9.87 4.79 -8.89
C GLU A 64 -8.43 5.14 -9.27
N SER A 65 -8.25 5.79 -10.42
CA SER A 65 -6.94 6.26 -10.84
C SER A 65 -7.09 7.56 -11.63
N THR A 66 -6.57 8.65 -11.07
CA THR A 66 -6.52 9.96 -11.71
C THR A 66 -5.04 10.32 -11.84
N PRO A 67 -4.45 10.22 -13.04
CA PRO A 67 -3.00 10.40 -13.22
C PRO A 67 -2.47 11.67 -12.57
N HIS A 68 -1.36 11.50 -11.86
CA HIS A 68 -0.61 12.54 -11.17
C HIS A 68 -1.31 13.16 -9.95
N GLU A 69 -2.52 12.67 -9.61
CA GLU A 69 -3.30 13.23 -8.51
C GLU A 69 -3.66 12.20 -7.46
N ARG A 70 -4.27 11.09 -7.87
CA ARG A 70 -4.85 10.16 -6.90
C ARG A 70 -5.00 8.75 -7.47
N VAL A 71 -4.69 7.75 -6.65
CA VAL A 71 -4.98 6.36 -6.97
C VAL A 71 -5.52 5.67 -5.71
N VAL A 72 -6.56 4.85 -5.88
CA VAL A 72 -7.19 4.11 -4.78
C VAL A 72 -7.11 2.63 -5.10
N PHE A 73 -6.57 1.87 -4.17
CA PHE A 73 -6.49 0.41 -4.27
C PHE A 73 -7.31 -0.23 -3.16
N ARG A 74 -7.83 -1.42 -3.45
CA ARG A 74 -8.41 -2.30 -2.42
C ARG A 74 -7.55 -3.54 -2.36
N TRP A 75 -7.14 -3.93 -1.18
CA TRP A 75 -6.35 -5.14 -0.97
C TRP A 75 -6.72 -5.81 0.35
N LEU A 76 -6.15 -6.99 0.59
CA LEU A 76 -6.41 -7.77 1.80
C LEU A 76 -5.15 -7.76 2.67
N VAL A 77 -5.30 -7.42 3.94
CA VAL A 77 -4.18 -7.41 4.89
C VAL A 77 -4.35 -8.53 5.91
N SER A 78 -3.25 -8.98 6.47
CA SER A 78 -3.23 -10.05 7.46
C SER A 78 -2.45 -9.62 8.69
N GLY A 79 -2.92 -10.01 9.87
CA GLY A 79 -2.15 -9.91 11.09
C GLY A 79 -1.27 -11.13 11.34
N GLU A 80 -1.10 -11.98 10.32
CA GLU A 80 -0.35 -13.23 10.39
C GLU A 80 1.02 -13.11 9.71
N ASP A 81 1.78 -14.21 9.76
CA ASP A 81 3.14 -14.25 9.26
C ASP A 81 3.24 -14.19 7.74
N GLU A 82 4.47 -14.01 7.26
CA GLU A 82 4.79 -13.99 5.84
C GLU A 82 4.38 -15.28 5.13
N GLY A 83 4.14 -15.18 3.84
CA GLY A 83 3.73 -16.32 3.02
C GLY A 83 2.25 -16.63 3.05
N ALA A 84 1.45 -15.83 3.77
CA ALA A 84 0.00 -16.00 3.79
C ALA A 84 -0.59 -15.73 2.41
N ASP A 85 -1.69 -16.44 2.08
CA ASP A 85 -2.41 -16.20 0.84
C ASP A 85 -3.34 -15.00 0.98
N HIS A 86 -2.99 -13.90 0.33
CA HIS A 86 -3.75 -12.65 0.36
C HIS A 86 -4.69 -12.50 -0.84
N THR A 87 -5.07 -13.62 -1.47
CA THR A 87 -6.03 -13.61 -2.58
C THR A 87 -7.43 -13.97 -2.13
N ASN A 88 -7.56 -14.54 -0.94
CA ASN A 88 -8.80 -15.02 -0.37
C ASN A 88 -9.13 -14.19 0.88
N ALA A 89 -10.36 -13.70 0.98
CA ALA A 89 -10.78 -12.82 2.07
C ALA A 89 -10.93 -13.51 3.44
N GLU A 90 -10.87 -14.84 3.50
CA GLU A 90 -11.04 -15.57 4.75
C GLU A 90 -9.91 -15.26 5.74
N GLY A 91 -10.26 -14.71 6.91
CA GLY A 91 -9.28 -14.34 7.92
C GLY A 91 -8.45 -13.09 7.59
N LEU A 92 -8.75 -12.42 6.49
CA LEU A 92 -8.03 -11.22 6.06
C LEU A 92 -8.94 -9.99 6.17
N ILE A 93 -8.30 -8.82 6.24
CA ILE A 93 -9.00 -7.55 6.38
C ILE A 93 -8.95 -6.81 5.05
N PRO A 94 -10.10 -6.57 4.39
CA PRO A 94 -10.11 -5.73 3.19
C PRO A 94 -9.97 -4.26 3.59
N THR A 95 -8.97 -3.59 3.05
CA THR A 95 -8.78 -2.15 3.28
C THR A 95 -8.73 -1.40 1.97
N LEU A 96 -9.05 -0.10 2.03
CA LEU A 96 -8.83 0.84 0.93
C LEU A 96 -7.56 1.61 1.22
N VAL A 97 -6.69 1.68 0.23
CA VAL A 97 -5.44 2.45 0.31
C VAL A 97 -5.52 3.55 -0.72
N THR A 98 -5.50 4.79 -0.25
CA THR A 98 -5.57 5.96 -1.11
C THR A 98 -4.23 6.69 -1.09
N PHE A 99 -3.62 6.86 -2.25
CA PHE A 99 -2.44 7.72 -2.40
C PHE A 99 -2.86 9.00 -3.11
N THR A 100 -2.51 10.14 -2.51
CA THR A 100 -2.69 11.45 -3.15
C THR A 100 -1.33 12.10 -3.33
N LEU A 101 -1.17 12.77 -4.46
CA LEU A 101 0.06 13.44 -4.81
C LEU A 101 -0.21 14.93 -4.96
N GLU A 102 0.66 15.74 -4.39
CA GLU A 102 0.59 17.19 -4.50
C GLU A 102 1.97 17.72 -4.90
N ALA A 103 2.03 18.45 -5.99
CA ALA A 103 3.28 19.12 -6.39
C ALA A 103 3.57 20.21 -5.36
N VAL A 104 4.76 20.15 -4.77
CA VAL A 104 5.22 21.14 -3.80
C VAL A 104 6.54 21.72 -4.31
N ASP A 105 6.99 22.78 -3.66
CA ASP A 105 8.23 23.45 -4.07
C ASP A 105 9.42 22.47 -4.01
N GLY A 106 9.97 22.14 -5.17
CA GLY A 106 11.10 21.24 -5.29
C GLY A 106 10.80 19.77 -5.24
N GLY A 107 9.51 19.35 -5.24
CA GLY A 107 9.19 17.92 -5.15
C GLY A 107 7.71 17.60 -5.17
N THR A 108 7.39 16.47 -4.57
CA THR A 108 6.03 15.95 -4.49
C THR A 108 5.74 15.50 -3.07
N LEU A 109 4.59 15.91 -2.54
CA LEU A 109 4.09 15.39 -1.27
C LEU A 109 3.19 14.20 -1.58
N VAL A 110 3.53 13.04 -1.02
CA VAL A 110 2.74 11.81 -1.14
C VAL A 110 2.07 11.54 0.19
N ARG A 111 0.75 11.41 0.17
CA ARG A 111 -0.02 11.02 1.37
C ARG A 111 -0.66 9.68 1.12
N VAL A 112 -0.58 8.79 2.11
CA VAL A 112 -1.30 7.52 2.11
C VAL A 112 -2.35 7.54 3.22
N VAL A 113 -3.55 7.07 2.87
CA VAL A 113 -4.62 6.83 3.84
C VAL A 113 -5.11 5.41 3.64
N GLU A 114 -4.98 4.59 4.67
CA GLU A 114 -5.53 3.23 4.66
C GLU A 114 -6.72 3.19 5.61
N SER A 115 -7.87 2.72 5.13
CA SER A 115 -9.12 2.68 5.91
C SER A 115 -9.78 1.31 5.81
N GLY A 116 -10.68 1.02 6.76
CA GLY A 116 -11.45 -0.21 6.79
C GLY A 116 -10.98 -1.21 7.84
N LEU A 117 -9.96 -0.88 8.62
CA LEU A 117 -9.40 -1.80 9.62
C LEU A 117 -10.38 -2.13 10.74
N ALA A 118 -11.13 -1.14 11.22
CA ALA A 118 -12.03 -1.33 12.36
C ALA A 118 -13.30 -2.10 12.02
N GLY A 119 -13.71 -2.11 10.74
CA GLY A 119 -14.95 -2.74 10.29
C GLY A 119 -14.82 -4.21 9.91
N ALA A 120 -13.63 -4.79 10.04
CA ALA A 120 -13.38 -6.14 9.58
C ALA A 120 -13.95 -7.19 10.54
N ASP A 121 -14.41 -8.30 9.98
CA ASP A 121 -14.93 -9.44 10.75
C ASP A 121 -13.79 -10.36 11.19
N VAL A 122 -12.97 -9.85 12.11
CA VAL A 122 -11.85 -10.58 12.71
C VAL A 122 -11.80 -10.22 14.19
N THR A 123 -10.97 -10.91 14.95
CA THR A 123 -10.81 -10.62 16.38
C THR A 123 -10.12 -9.28 16.59
N ASP A 124 -10.32 -8.69 17.76
CA ASP A 124 -9.66 -7.42 18.12
C ASP A 124 -8.14 -7.58 18.12
N GLU A 125 -7.64 -8.74 18.52
CA GLU A 125 -6.21 -9.03 18.53
C GLU A 125 -5.64 -9.02 17.11
N VAL A 126 -6.31 -9.67 16.16
CA VAL A 126 -5.88 -9.68 14.75
C VAL A 126 -5.94 -8.28 14.17
N ARG A 127 -7.00 -7.53 14.47
CA ARG A 127 -7.21 -6.17 13.98
C ARG A 127 -6.11 -5.22 14.49
N THR A 128 -5.81 -5.28 15.78
CA THR A 128 -4.78 -4.44 16.40
C THR A 128 -3.41 -4.76 15.83
N ARG A 129 -3.11 -6.03 15.66
CA ARG A 129 -1.83 -6.47 15.08
C ARG A 129 -1.67 -5.98 13.64
N ALA A 130 -2.72 -6.10 12.84
CA ALA A 130 -2.71 -5.62 11.46
C ALA A 130 -2.51 -4.09 11.42
N TYR A 131 -3.17 -3.36 12.32
CA TYR A 131 -3.01 -1.92 12.41
C TYR A 131 -1.56 -1.55 12.73
N ASP A 132 -0.99 -2.14 13.77
CA ASP A 132 0.38 -1.82 14.20
C ASP A 132 1.40 -2.16 13.13
N ASP A 133 1.25 -3.33 12.49
CA ASP A 133 2.14 -3.76 11.40
C ASP A 133 2.05 -2.81 10.22
N ASN A 134 0.85 -2.35 9.88
CA ASN A 134 0.66 -1.46 8.74
C ASN A 134 1.16 -0.04 9.03
N VAL A 135 1.03 0.45 10.26
CA VAL A 135 1.61 1.75 10.63
C VAL A 135 3.12 1.72 10.39
N GLU A 136 3.79 0.71 10.93
CA GLU A 136 5.23 0.55 10.73
C GLU A 136 5.57 0.33 9.26
N GLY A 137 4.77 -0.47 8.57
CA GLY A 137 4.94 -0.74 7.15
C GLY A 137 4.87 0.51 6.31
N TRP A 138 3.86 1.38 6.54
CA TRP A 138 3.76 2.61 5.76
C TRP A 138 4.93 3.55 5.97
N GLU A 139 5.41 3.67 7.20
CA GLU A 139 6.59 4.50 7.48
C GLU A 139 7.82 3.96 6.73
N THR A 140 8.02 2.65 6.77
CA THR A 140 9.12 1.98 6.09
C THR A 140 9.01 2.10 4.56
N GLU A 141 7.83 1.83 4.02
CA GLU A 141 7.66 1.78 2.56
C GLU A 141 7.60 3.16 1.92
N LEU A 142 7.09 4.16 2.61
CA LEU A 142 7.17 5.54 2.10
C LEU A 142 8.63 6.00 2.02
N ALA A 143 9.44 5.64 3.02
CA ALA A 143 10.88 5.94 2.98
C ALA A 143 11.56 5.20 1.82
N ALA A 144 11.15 3.95 1.57
CA ALA A 144 11.66 3.17 0.44
C ALA A 144 11.30 3.81 -0.90
N ALA A 145 10.06 4.30 -1.03
CA ALA A 145 9.62 5.01 -2.23
C ALA A 145 10.46 6.26 -2.48
N LYS A 146 10.71 7.02 -1.43
CA LYS A 146 11.55 8.23 -1.52
C LYS A 146 12.95 7.89 -2.02
N SER A 147 13.61 6.93 -1.41
CA SER A 147 14.93 6.48 -1.84
C SER A 147 14.95 6.01 -3.28
N HIS A 148 13.98 5.20 -3.66
CA HIS A 148 13.87 4.62 -5.01
C HIS A 148 13.73 5.72 -6.07
N VAL A 149 12.78 6.63 -5.87
CA VAL A 149 12.49 7.68 -6.85
C VAL A 149 13.64 8.70 -6.91
N GLU A 150 14.19 9.09 -5.77
CA GLU A 150 15.27 10.08 -5.72
C GLU A 150 16.59 9.55 -6.28
N SER A 151 16.78 8.22 -6.26
CA SER A 151 17.97 7.61 -6.85
C SER A 151 17.95 7.58 -8.38
N GLY A 152 16.83 7.92 -8.99
CA GLY A 152 16.68 7.91 -10.44
C GLY A 152 16.26 6.57 -11.02
N ALA A 153 15.91 5.65 -10.15
CA ALA A 153 15.47 4.32 -10.58
C ALA A 153 14.01 4.34 -11.06
#